data_86317e1bf14f8e8a6ddaf3e00690d906
#
_entry.id   86317e1bf14f8e8a6ddaf3e00690d906
#
_cell.length_a   1.000
_cell.length_b   1.000
_cell.length_c   1.000
_cell.angle_alpha   90.00
_cell.angle_beta   90.00
_cell.angle_gamma   90.00
#
_symmetry.space_group_name_H-M   'P 1'
#
loop_
_entity.id
_entity.type
_entity.pdbx_description
1 polymer ?
#
loop_
_entity_poly.entity_id
_entity_poly.type
_entity_poly.pdbx_seq_one_letter_code
_entity_poly.pdbx_strand_id
1 'polypeptide(L)'
;MNKTERVRQGSSPIIGFNIRRLREQKHLRNMDLVAKLQLEGIPISTSALSKIEQGACNPSTEQLVALQGILGCDYGDFFRLC
;
A
#
# COMPACT_ATOMS: atom_id res chain seq x y z
N MET A 1 0.56 21.43 -9.29
CA MET A 1 0.48 20.30 -8.34
C MET A 1 0.09 19.03 -9.08
N ASN A 2 0.79 17.96 -8.86
CA ASN A 2 0.51 16.69 -9.53
C ASN A 2 -0.73 16.04 -8.93
N LYS A 3 -1.53 15.42 -9.80
CA LYS A 3 -2.71 14.69 -9.35
C LYS A 3 -2.35 13.41 -8.60
N THR A 4 -1.16 12.90 -8.86
CA THR A 4 -0.68 11.67 -8.22
C THR A 4 0.47 11.99 -7.30
N GLU A 5 0.16 12.61 -6.18
CA GLU A 5 1.16 12.81 -5.16
C GLU A 5 1.52 11.47 -4.53
N ARG A 6 2.81 11.23 -4.39
CA ARG A 6 3.29 10.01 -3.77
C ARG A 6 3.82 10.29 -2.38
N VAL A 7 3.50 9.39 -1.47
CA VAL A 7 3.99 9.47 -0.11
C VAL A 7 5.39 8.87 -0.08
N ARG A 8 6.35 9.67 0.33
CA ARG A 8 7.74 9.23 0.39
C ARG A 8 7.99 8.39 1.62
N GLN A 9 8.73 7.31 1.44
CA GLN A 9 9.12 6.43 2.53
C GLN A 9 10.47 6.79 3.13
N GLY A 10 11.17 7.74 2.51
CA GLY A 10 12.49 8.16 2.96
C GLY A 10 13.52 7.06 2.76
N SER A 11 14.47 6.98 3.67
CA SER A 11 15.53 5.98 3.62
C SER A 11 15.09 4.62 4.18
N SER A 12 13.90 4.56 4.78
CA SER A 12 13.40 3.35 5.41
C SER A 12 12.03 3.01 4.80
N PRO A 13 11.83 1.80 4.27
CA PRO A 13 10.58 1.43 3.60
C PRO A 13 9.48 1.06 4.60
N ILE A 14 9.22 1.95 5.54
CA ILE A 14 8.28 1.70 6.64
C ILE A 14 6.86 1.47 6.11
N ILE A 15 6.42 2.32 5.18
CA ILE A 15 5.05 2.24 4.66
C ILE A 15 4.84 0.92 3.93
N GLY A 16 5.75 0.56 3.05
CA GLY A 16 5.65 -0.69 2.28
C GLY A 16 5.68 -1.91 3.18
N PHE A 17 6.57 -1.89 4.16
CA PHE A 17 6.67 -2.97 5.13
C PHE A 17 5.35 -3.15 5.91
N ASN A 18 4.75 -2.06 6.34
CA ASN A 18 3.50 -2.11 7.08
C ASN A 18 2.32 -2.56 6.18
N ILE A 19 2.31 -2.13 4.92
CA ILE A 19 1.29 -2.60 3.98
C ILE A 19 1.36 -4.13 3.86
N ARG A 20 2.56 -4.66 3.68
CA ARG A 20 2.76 -6.11 3.57
C ARG A 20 2.32 -6.82 4.85
N ARG A 21 2.71 -6.30 6.00
CA ARG A 21 2.35 -6.87 7.29
C ARG A 21 0.84 -6.92 7.48
N LEU A 22 0.16 -5.80 7.19
CA LEU A 22 -1.29 -5.71 7.32
C LEU A 22 -2.00 -6.64 6.34
N ARG A 23 -1.46 -6.75 5.12
CA ARG A 23 -1.99 -7.67 4.10
C ARG A 23 -1.90 -9.11 4.59
N GLU A 24 -0.72 -9.49 5.10
CA GLU A 24 -0.50 -10.85 5.59
C GLU A 24 -1.36 -11.17 6.80
N GLN A 25 -1.60 -10.20 7.67
CA GLN A 25 -2.49 -10.39 8.81
C GLN A 25 -3.91 -10.71 8.38
N LYS A 26 -4.32 -10.25 7.21
CA LYS A 26 -5.64 -10.55 6.66
C LYS A 26 -5.64 -11.79 5.77
N HIS A 27 -4.54 -12.49 5.71
CA HIS A 27 -4.38 -13.69 4.89
C HIS A 27 -4.63 -13.43 3.41
N LEU A 28 -4.28 -12.23 2.94
CA LEU A 28 -4.41 -11.85 1.55
C LEU A 28 -3.09 -12.04 0.84
N ARG A 29 -3.14 -12.65 -0.34
CA ARG A 29 -1.98 -12.71 -1.22
C ARG A 29 -1.86 -11.37 -1.95
N ASN A 30 -0.69 -11.11 -2.52
CA ASN A 30 -0.49 -9.91 -3.34
C ASN A 30 -1.59 -9.76 -4.38
N MET A 31 -1.86 -10.82 -5.14
CA MET A 31 -2.88 -10.78 -6.20
C MET A 31 -4.29 -10.52 -5.66
N ASP A 32 -4.58 -10.99 -4.44
CA ASP A 32 -5.88 -10.75 -3.82
C ASP A 32 -6.07 -9.27 -3.50
N LEU A 33 -5.03 -8.64 -2.96
CA LEU A 33 -5.08 -7.22 -2.64
C LEU A 33 -5.17 -6.38 -3.91
N VAL A 34 -4.41 -6.75 -4.94
CA VAL A 34 -4.48 -6.07 -6.24
C VAL A 34 -5.90 -6.13 -6.81
N ALA A 35 -6.55 -7.31 -6.74
CA ALA A 35 -7.91 -7.44 -7.23
C ALA A 35 -8.89 -6.53 -6.48
N LYS A 36 -8.73 -6.43 -5.16
CA LYS A 36 -9.57 -5.54 -4.35
C LYS A 36 -9.33 -4.07 -4.70
N LEU A 37 -8.07 -3.69 -4.92
CA LEU A 37 -7.74 -2.32 -5.34
C LEU A 37 -8.34 -1.99 -6.70
N GLN A 38 -8.26 -2.91 -7.64
CA GLN A 38 -8.83 -2.72 -8.97
C GLN A 38 -10.34 -2.56 -8.92
N LEU A 39 -11.01 -3.31 -8.05
CA LEU A 39 -12.45 -3.16 -7.85
C LEU A 39 -12.81 -1.77 -7.31
N GLU A 40 -11.90 -1.11 -6.63
CA GLU A 40 -12.10 0.25 -6.14
C GLU A 40 -11.65 1.32 -7.13
N GLY A 41 -11.29 0.90 -8.34
CA GLY A 41 -10.89 1.82 -9.38
C GLY A 41 -9.42 2.24 -9.31
N ILE A 42 -8.61 1.52 -8.54
CA ILE A 42 -7.18 1.83 -8.42
C ILE A 42 -6.40 0.95 -9.39
N PRO A 43 -5.85 1.52 -10.47
CA PRO A 43 -5.09 0.73 -11.45
C PRO A 43 -3.68 0.42 -10.91
N ILE A 44 -3.51 -0.80 -10.44
CA ILE A 44 -2.23 -1.26 -9.91
C ILE A 44 -2.02 -2.71 -10.34
N SER A 45 -0.76 -3.08 -10.58
CA SER A 45 -0.40 -4.45 -10.91
C SER A 45 0.21 -5.14 -9.70
N THR A 46 0.29 -6.48 -9.77
CA THR A 46 0.96 -7.25 -8.72
C THR A 46 2.43 -6.86 -8.60
N SER A 47 3.07 -6.57 -9.72
CA SER A 47 4.45 -6.13 -9.75
C SER A 47 4.62 -4.78 -9.06
N ALA A 48 3.70 -3.85 -9.32
CA ALA A 48 3.73 -2.53 -8.70
C ALA A 48 3.52 -2.62 -7.19
N LEU A 49 2.58 -3.45 -6.75
CA LEU A 49 2.36 -3.64 -5.31
C LEU A 49 3.59 -4.23 -4.63
N SER A 50 4.23 -5.22 -5.27
CA SER A 50 5.46 -5.80 -4.74
C SER A 50 6.55 -4.75 -4.55
N LYS A 51 6.71 -3.86 -5.53
CA LYS A 51 7.70 -2.78 -5.44
C LYS A 51 7.40 -1.82 -4.30
N ILE A 52 6.12 -1.52 -4.08
CA ILE A 52 5.71 -0.67 -2.95
C ILE A 52 6.04 -1.36 -1.64
N GLU A 53 5.72 -2.64 -1.52
CA GLU A 53 5.98 -3.39 -0.28
C GLU A 53 7.46 -3.54 0.01
N GLN A 54 8.29 -3.55 -1.02
CA GLN A 54 9.74 -3.63 -0.87
C GLN A 54 10.41 -2.27 -0.66
N GLY A 55 9.64 -1.19 -0.77
CA GLY A 55 10.18 0.15 -0.63
C GLY A 55 10.83 0.69 -1.89
N ALA A 56 10.74 -0.04 -3.01
CA ALA A 56 11.32 0.40 -4.27
C ALA A 56 10.49 1.48 -4.95
N CYS A 57 9.19 1.54 -4.65
CA CYS A 57 8.28 2.57 -5.14
C CYS A 57 7.47 3.12 -3.99
N ASN A 58 7.12 4.40 -4.06
CA ASN A 58 6.27 5.02 -3.06
C ASN A 58 4.80 4.88 -3.49
N PRO A 59 3.89 4.59 -2.56
CA PRO A 59 2.47 4.56 -2.88
C PRO A 59 1.96 5.97 -3.13
N SER A 60 0.94 6.09 -3.98
CA SER A 60 0.24 7.35 -4.16
C SER A 60 -0.74 7.56 -3.01
N THR A 61 -1.20 8.79 -2.84
CA THR A 61 -2.22 9.10 -1.83
C THR A 61 -3.49 8.31 -2.08
N GLU A 62 -3.91 8.21 -3.34
CA GLU A 62 -5.11 7.43 -3.69
C GLU A 62 -4.95 5.96 -3.32
N GLN A 63 -3.77 5.40 -3.55
CA GLN A 63 -3.49 4.02 -3.19
C GLN A 63 -3.55 3.82 -1.69
N LEU A 64 -2.99 4.75 -0.91
CA LEU A 64 -3.04 4.65 0.55
C LEU A 64 -4.45 4.74 1.09
N VAL A 65 -5.28 5.64 0.55
CA VAL A 65 -6.67 5.78 0.96
C VAL A 65 -7.42 4.48 0.72
N ALA A 66 -7.25 3.89 -0.47
CA ALA A 66 -7.91 2.63 -0.79
C ALA A 66 -7.40 1.49 0.07
N LEU A 67 -6.08 1.43 0.29
CA LEU A 67 -5.48 0.40 1.14
C LEU A 67 -6.00 0.48 2.58
N GLN A 68 -6.14 1.69 3.11
CA GLN A 68 -6.67 1.87 4.45
C GLN A 68 -8.06 1.26 4.59
N GLY A 69 -8.92 1.51 3.62
CA GLY A 69 -10.28 0.96 3.65
C GLY A 69 -10.31 -0.56 3.49
N ILE A 70 -9.53 -1.09 2.55
CA ILE A 70 -9.49 -2.52 2.28
C ILE A 70 -8.88 -3.29 3.45
N LEU A 71 -7.79 -2.78 4.02
CA LEU A 71 -7.10 -3.45 5.11
C LEU A 71 -7.77 -3.21 6.46
N GLY A 72 -8.70 -2.24 6.54
CA GLY A 72 -9.43 -1.96 7.76
C GLY A 72 -8.53 -1.49 8.89
N CYS A 73 -7.54 -0.68 8.57
CA CYS A 73 -6.56 -0.18 9.53
C CYS A 73 -6.65 1.32 9.66
N ASP A 74 -5.94 1.89 10.63
CA ASP A 74 -5.78 3.33 10.76
C ASP A 74 -4.61 3.78 9.88
N TYR A 75 -4.64 5.03 9.43
CA TYR A 75 -3.52 5.56 8.66
C TYR A 75 -2.22 5.48 9.45
N GLY A 76 -2.27 5.65 10.76
CA GLY A 76 -1.10 5.53 11.62
C GLY A 76 -0.42 4.17 11.55
N ASP A 77 -1.18 3.13 11.22
CA ASP A 77 -0.62 1.78 11.10
C ASP A 77 0.37 1.67 9.94
N PHE A 78 0.25 2.53 8.93
CA PHE A 78 1.22 2.55 7.82
C PHE A 78 2.58 3.10 8.23
N PHE A 79 2.62 3.87 9.30
CA PHE A 79 3.84 4.55 9.75
C PHE A 79 4.42 3.92 11.02
N ARG A 80 3.88 2.80 11.43
CA ARG A 80 4.28 2.15 12.67
C ARG A 80 5.70 1.62 12.57
N LEU A 81 6.49 2.00 13.56
CA LEU A 81 7.81 1.42 13.74
C LEU A 81 7.64 0.12 14.52
N CYS A 82 8.10 -0.98 13.97
CA CYS A 82 7.91 -2.25 14.67
C CYS A 82 8.92 -2.50 15.74
#